data_78c04f85daf28e69eed2c95b8dcd4480
#
_entry.id   78c04f85daf28e69eed2c95b8dcd4480
#
_cell.length_a   1.000
_cell.length_b   1.000
_cell.length_c   1.000
_cell.angle_alpha   90.00
_cell.angle_beta   90.00
_cell.angle_gamma   90.00
#
_symmetry.space_group_name_H-M   'P 1'
#
loop_
_entity.id
_entity.type
_entity.pdbx_description
1 polymer ?
#
loop_
_entity_poly.entity_id
_entity_poly.type
_entity_poly.pdbx_seq_one_letter_code
_entity_poly.pdbx_strand_id
1 'polypeptide(L)'
;MDAQLKKGFLEVCILASLRDKDLYGYKLIEDVSKYIKISESTMYPILRRLESSGCLTTYVQEHNTRLRKYYKITEEGKRRITDFLSSKEEVIKIYNFIEGKKEIE
;
A
#
# COMPACT_ATOMS: atom_id res chain seq x y z
N MET A 1 8.50 -6.82 -12.08
CA MET A 1 7.04 -6.67 -12.15
C MET A 1 6.70 -5.52 -13.09
N ASP A 2 5.72 -5.73 -13.95
CA ASP A 2 5.21 -4.72 -14.87
C ASP A 2 4.74 -3.46 -14.10
N ALA A 3 4.99 -2.27 -14.67
CA ALA A 3 4.67 -1.00 -14.02
C ALA A 3 3.19 -0.83 -13.70
N GLN A 4 2.31 -1.30 -14.58
CA GLN A 4 0.86 -1.21 -14.36
C GLN A 4 0.40 -2.12 -13.23
N LEU A 5 0.90 -3.35 -13.19
CA LEU A 5 0.61 -4.29 -12.13
C LEU A 5 1.17 -3.79 -10.79
N LYS A 6 2.39 -3.26 -10.84
CA LYS A 6 3.05 -2.70 -9.66
C LYS A 6 2.27 -1.54 -9.06
N LYS A 7 1.71 -0.66 -9.91
CA LYS A 7 0.93 0.48 -9.44
C LYS A 7 -0.26 0.06 -8.59
N GLY A 8 -0.96 -1.00 -8.99
CA GLY A 8 -2.10 -1.51 -8.23
C GLY A 8 -1.71 -2.02 -6.85
N PHE A 9 -0.52 -2.63 -6.73
CA PHE A 9 -0.03 -3.12 -5.45
C PHE A 9 0.53 -2.03 -4.54
N LEU A 10 1.14 -0.99 -5.11
CA LEU A 10 1.81 0.04 -4.31
C LEU A 10 0.87 0.73 -3.32
N GLU A 11 -0.32 1.12 -3.76
CA GLU A 11 -1.28 1.79 -2.87
C GLU A 11 -1.64 0.93 -1.66
N VAL A 12 -1.98 -0.34 -1.91
CA VAL A 12 -2.40 -1.23 -0.82
C VAL A 12 -1.23 -1.68 0.05
N CYS A 13 -0.01 -1.77 -0.50
CA CYS A 13 1.18 -2.05 0.30
C CYS A 13 1.48 -0.89 1.26
N ILE A 14 1.33 0.35 0.80
CA ILE A 14 1.48 1.53 1.66
C ILE A 14 0.44 1.49 2.78
N LEU A 15 -0.82 1.27 2.44
CA LEU A 15 -1.89 1.20 3.43
C LEU A 15 -1.66 0.07 4.42
N ALA A 16 -1.25 -1.10 3.94
CA ALA A 16 -1.00 -2.25 4.79
C ALA A 16 0.15 -1.99 5.78
N SER A 17 1.18 -1.24 5.36
CA SER A 17 2.28 -0.88 6.25
C SER A 17 1.84 0.02 7.41
N LEU A 18 0.73 0.72 7.24
CA LEU A 18 0.17 1.62 8.26
C LEU A 18 -0.93 0.97 9.10
N ARG A 19 -1.24 -0.32 8.87
CA ARG A 19 -2.36 -0.99 9.53
C ARG A 19 -2.25 -0.99 11.05
N ASP A 20 -1.05 -1.24 11.56
CA ASP A 20 -0.84 -1.47 12.98
C ASP A 20 -0.18 -0.29 13.70
N LYS A 21 0.42 0.64 12.95
CA LYS A 21 1.08 1.80 13.54
C LYS A 21 1.27 2.90 12.50
N ASP A 22 1.31 4.12 12.99
CA ASP A 22 1.60 5.29 12.17
C ASP A 22 3.11 5.34 11.87
N LEU A 23 3.46 5.77 10.67
CA LEU A 23 4.85 5.84 10.23
C LEU A 23 5.10 7.19 9.56
N TYR A 24 6.32 7.72 9.71
CA TYR A 24 6.75 8.87 8.93
C TYR A 24 7.31 8.41 7.58
N GLY A 25 7.41 9.35 6.62
CA GLY A 25 7.68 9.03 5.22
C GLY A 25 8.88 8.12 4.98
N TYR A 26 10.03 8.44 5.58
CA TYR A 26 11.25 7.64 5.41
C TYR A 26 11.05 6.19 5.88
N LYS A 27 10.45 6.03 7.06
CA LYS A 27 10.20 4.69 7.61
C LYS A 27 9.20 3.90 6.78
N LEU A 28 8.21 4.61 6.23
CA LEU A 28 7.21 3.99 5.35
C LEU A 28 7.85 3.45 4.07
N ILE A 29 8.74 4.22 3.45
CA ILE A 29 9.50 3.76 2.28
C ILE A 29 10.32 2.52 2.62
N GLU A 30 11.00 2.54 3.76
CA GLU A 30 11.82 1.41 4.22
C GLU A 30 10.98 0.15 4.40
N ASP A 31 9.81 0.27 5.06
CA ASP A 31 8.95 -0.89 5.31
C ASP A 31 8.34 -1.44 4.02
N VAL A 32 7.82 -0.58 3.15
CA VAL A 32 7.22 -1.00 1.88
C VAL A 32 8.27 -1.65 0.98
N SER A 33 9.49 -1.11 0.96
CA SER A 33 10.56 -1.62 0.10
C SER A 33 11.00 -3.04 0.43
N LYS A 34 10.63 -3.56 1.60
CA LYS A 34 10.88 -4.97 1.94
C LYS A 34 10.07 -5.92 1.06
N TYR A 35 8.95 -5.46 0.51
CA TYR A 35 8.03 -6.28 -0.26
C TYR A 35 7.93 -5.84 -1.72
N ILE A 36 7.95 -4.55 -1.97
CA ILE A 36 7.86 -4.01 -3.32
C ILE A 36 8.74 -2.75 -3.39
N LYS A 37 9.68 -2.75 -4.32
CA LYS A 37 10.64 -1.66 -4.43
C LYS A 37 9.96 -0.37 -4.84
N ILE A 38 10.24 0.71 -4.09
CA ILE A 38 9.65 2.02 -4.34
C ILE A 38 10.66 3.12 -3.99
N SER A 39 10.68 4.18 -4.79
CA SER A 39 11.49 5.37 -4.53
C SER A 39 10.65 6.47 -3.88
N GLU A 40 11.32 7.46 -3.30
CA GLU A 40 10.64 8.65 -2.75
C GLU A 40 9.82 9.36 -3.81
N SER A 41 10.37 9.53 -5.00
CA SER A 41 9.68 10.23 -6.08
C SER A 41 8.40 9.53 -6.53
N THR A 42 8.31 8.23 -6.33
CA THR A 42 7.10 7.45 -6.61
C THR A 42 6.15 7.45 -5.43
N MET A 43 6.67 7.33 -4.22
CA MET A 43 5.84 7.20 -3.02
C MET A 43 5.06 8.47 -2.69
N TYR A 44 5.68 9.65 -2.71
CA TYR A 44 5.00 10.86 -2.23
C TYR A 44 3.78 11.25 -3.07
N PRO A 45 3.78 11.14 -4.41
CA PRO A 45 2.54 11.35 -5.17
C PRO A 45 1.42 10.38 -4.80
N ILE A 46 1.76 9.13 -4.49
CA ILE A 46 0.77 8.14 -4.08
C ILE A 46 0.19 8.50 -2.70
N LEU A 47 1.04 8.90 -1.77
CA LEU A 47 0.60 9.34 -0.44
C LEU A 47 -0.36 10.53 -0.54
N ARG A 48 -0.07 11.50 -1.41
CA ARG A 48 -0.97 12.64 -1.64
C ARG A 48 -2.33 12.21 -2.17
N ARG A 49 -2.36 11.27 -3.11
CA ARG A 49 -3.62 10.75 -3.64
C ARG A 49 -4.42 10.01 -2.58
N LEU A 50 -3.74 9.20 -1.77
CA LEU A 50 -4.40 8.45 -0.69
C LEU A 50 -4.96 9.38 0.37
N GLU A 51 -4.25 10.46 0.68
CA GLU A 51 -4.75 11.48 1.60
C GLU A 51 -5.96 12.20 1.01
N SER A 52 -5.89 12.61 -0.26
CA SER A 52 -7.00 13.28 -0.95
C SER A 52 -8.24 12.41 -1.04
N SER A 53 -8.08 11.10 -1.17
CA SER A 53 -9.21 10.17 -1.24
C SER A 53 -9.72 9.74 0.13
N GLY A 54 -9.16 10.29 1.21
CA GLY A 54 -9.62 9.98 2.56
C GLY A 54 -9.08 8.67 3.14
N CYS A 55 -8.11 8.04 2.49
CA CYS A 55 -7.54 6.78 2.96
C CYS A 55 -6.46 6.98 4.03
N LEU A 56 -5.89 8.17 4.09
CA LEU A 56 -4.86 8.54 5.06
C LEU A 56 -5.17 9.90 5.67
N THR A 57 -4.72 10.09 6.90
CA THR A 57 -4.57 11.42 7.51
C THR A 57 -3.12 11.61 7.90
N THR A 58 -2.74 12.86 8.18
CA THR A 58 -1.37 13.18 8.54
C THR A 58 -1.35 14.07 9.78
N TYR A 59 -0.25 14.00 10.51
CA TYR A 59 0.02 14.90 11.63
C TYR A 59 1.53 15.07 11.78
N VAL A 60 1.94 16.13 12.46
CA VAL A 60 3.36 16.40 12.72
C VAL A 60 3.65 16.11 14.18
N GLN A 61 4.74 15.42 14.43
CA GLN A 61 5.17 15.08 15.77
C GLN A 61 6.68 15.20 15.88
N GLU A 62 7.17 15.67 17.03
CA GLU A 62 8.59 15.73 17.31
C GLU A 62 9.15 14.34 17.60
N HIS A 63 10.29 14.03 16.99
CA HIS A 63 11.02 12.79 17.23
C HIS A 63 12.51 13.11 17.24
N ASN A 64 13.19 12.91 18.38
CA ASN A 64 14.59 13.23 18.55
C ASN A 64 14.93 14.66 18.13
N THR A 65 14.18 15.64 18.64
CA THR A 65 14.31 17.07 18.38
C THR A 65 14.00 17.52 16.94
N ARG A 66 13.51 16.61 16.09
CA ARG A 66 13.11 16.93 14.72
C ARG A 66 11.61 16.76 14.57
N LEU A 67 10.99 17.66 13.79
CA LEU A 67 9.59 17.52 13.43
C LEU A 67 9.47 16.54 12.26
N ARG A 68 8.57 15.56 12.39
CA ARG A 68 8.32 14.55 11.36
C ARG A 68 6.84 14.51 11.03
N LYS A 69 6.53 14.36 9.75
CA LYS A 69 5.16 14.16 9.29
C LYS A 69 4.84 12.67 9.33
N TYR A 70 3.82 12.32 10.11
CA TYR A 70 3.35 10.95 10.24
C TYR A 70 2.12 10.73 9.40
N TYR A 71 1.98 9.52 8.90
CA TYR A 71 0.85 9.05 8.12
C TYR A 71 0.07 8.03 8.94
N LYS A 72 -1.25 8.15 8.93
CA LYS A 72 -2.15 7.29 9.67
C LYS A 72 -3.25 6.78 8.75
N ILE A 73 -3.50 5.47 8.76
CA ILE A 73 -4.57 4.87 7.97
C ILE A 73 -5.93 5.23 8.57
N THR A 74 -6.92 5.45 7.71
CA THR A 74 -8.30 5.71 8.10
C THR A 74 -9.14 4.43 7.92
N GLU A 75 -10.41 4.47 8.38
CA GLU A 75 -11.35 3.37 8.11
C GLU A 75 -11.54 3.16 6.60
N GLU A 76 -11.56 4.25 5.82
CA GLU A 76 -11.63 4.15 4.35
C GLU A 76 -10.40 3.46 3.78
N GLY A 77 -9.22 3.75 4.32
CA GLY A 77 -7.98 3.08 3.91
C GLY A 77 -8.03 1.58 4.21
N LYS A 78 -8.58 1.20 5.35
CA LYS A 78 -8.75 -0.22 5.71
C LYS A 78 -9.73 -0.91 4.76
N ARG A 79 -10.82 -0.24 4.40
CA ARG A 79 -11.77 -0.77 3.41
C ARG A 79 -11.11 -0.99 2.06
N ARG A 80 -10.24 -0.09 1.65
CA ARG A 80 -9.51 -0.24 0.38
C ARG A 80 -8.66 -1.51 0.36
N ILE A 81 -8.01 -1.83 1.48
CA ILE A 81 -7.26 -3.09 1.60
C ILE A 81 -8.21 -4.28 1.46
N THR A 82 -9.31 -4.27 2.19
CA THR A 82 -10.30 -5.36 2.15
C THR A 82 -10.85 -5.55 0.74
N ASP A 83 -11.21 -4.46 0.06
CA ASP A 83 -11.75 -4.52 -1.30
C ASP A 83 -10.72 -5.09 -2.28
N PHE A 84 -9.47 -4.68 -2.16
CA PHE A 84 -8.40 -5.22 -3.00
C PHE A 84 -8.26 -6.74 -2.80
N LEU A 85 -8.31 -7.19 -1.55
CA LEU A 85 -8.16 -8.61 -1.23
C LEU A 85 -9.38 -9.45 -1.60
N SER A 86 -10.55 -8.82 -1.82
CA SER A 86 -11.79 -9.54 -2.14
C SER A 86 -11.70 -10.31 -3.46
N SER A 87 -10.84 -9.89 -4.38
CA SER A 87 -10.65 -10.57 -5.66
C SER A 87 -9.45 -11.52 -5.69
N LYS A 88 -8.82 -11.76 -4.55
CA LYS A 88 -7.58 -12.55 -4.48
C LYS A 88 -7.74 -13.95 -5.07
N GLU A 89 -8.80 -14.66 -4.69
CA GLU A 89 -9.01 -16.02 -5.18
C GLU A 89 -9.28 -16.07 -6.67
N GLU A 90 -10.07 -15.11 -7.16
CA GLU A 90 -10.36 -14.99 -8.59
C GLU A 90 -9.07 -14.73 -9.38
N VAL A 91 -8.21 -13.83 -8.88
CA VAL A 91 -6.93 -13.51 -9.51
C VAL A 91 -6.03 -14.75 -9.56
N ILE A 92 -5.97 -15.52 -8.47
CA ILE A 92 -5.18 -16.76 -8.43
C ILE A 92 -5.68 -17.75 -9.48
N LYS A 93 -6.98 -17.91 -9.64
CA LYS A 93 -7.54 -18.78 -10.67
C LYS A 93 -7.13 -18.34 -12.08
N ILE A 94 -7.12 -17.03 -12.32
CA ILE A 94 -6.68 -16.48 -13.60
C ILE A 94 -5.21 -16.81 -13.86
N TYR A 95 -4.34 -16.62 -12.87
CA TYR A 95 -2.94 -16.99 -12.99
C TYR A 95 -2.78 -18.47 -13.29
N ASN A 96 -3.50 -19.32 -12.59
CA ASN A 96 -3.45 -20.76 -12.82
C ASN A 96 -3.86 -21.13 -14.24
N PHE A 97 -4.92 -20.49 -14.74
CA PHE A 97 -5.37 -20.69 -16.13
C PHE A 97 -4.28 -20.29 -17.12
N ILE A 98 -3.66 -19.11 -16.89
CA ILE A 98 -2.61 -18.60 -17.77
C ILE A 98 -1.40 -19.55 -17.79
N GLU A 99 -1.06 -20.15 -16.65
CA GLU A 99 0.02 -21.12 -16.54
C GLU A 99 -0.31 -22.48 -17.17
N GLY A 100 -1.55 -22.70 -17.56
CA GLY A 100 -2.01 -23.97 -18.12
C GLY A 100 -2.40 -25.01 -17.06
N LYS A 101 -2.60 -24.61 -15.81
CA LYS A 101 -3.07 -25.50 -14.75
C LYS A 101 -4.58 -25.70 -14.88
N LYS A 102 -5.04 -26.93 -14.78
CA LYS A 102 -6.47 -27.24 -14.82
C LYS A 102 -7.06 -27.15 -13.42
N GLU A 103 -8.29 -26.62 -13.35
CA GLU A 103 -9.06 -26.69 -12.11
C GLU A 103 -9.48 -28.14 -11.86
N ILE A 104 -9.45 -28.52 -10.60
CA ILE A 104 -10.00 -29.79 -10.15
C ILE A 104 -11.43 -29.51 -9.71
N GLU A 105 -12.37 -30.13 -10.37
CA GLU A 105 -13.78 -30.03 -10.03
C GLU A 105 -14.18 -31.07 -9.00
#